data_764ab6b49cb89f25664ed243db0cd474
#
_entry.id   764ab6b49cb89f25664ed243db0cd474
#
_cell.length_a   1.000
_cell.length_b   1.000
_cell.length_c   1.000
_cell.angle_alpha   90.00
_cell.angle_beta   90.00
_cell.angle_gamma   90.00
#
_symmetry.space_group_name_H-M   'P 1'
#
loop_
_entity.id
_entity.type
_entity.pdbx_description
1 polymer ?
#
loop_
_entity_poly.entity_id
_entity_poly.type
_entity_poly.pdbx_seq_one_letter_code
_entity_poly.pdbx_strand_id
1 'polypeptide(L)'
;MKLHFWGTRGSVPSPATAEVPTQEFGGDTTCLSLDWGAHGLLVIDAGSGLRQAGLAWTKAGRKSFTFLFTHSHWDHLQGFPFFAPAFHEGVHIEIYSPRLPSAHAGNLIERSLHAQQSEPFFPAGFPQLRAKIVFHEIQPHHELILQDGTDSLRVQATAVSHPGGCLAYRIDGSNNGKNCSFVFATDNEPTGEPSSPLAQLAQKTDLLICDGQYTEEEYPNRRGWGHGTPQLCLREAISAQAHRLLVTHFDPTHSDTLLTKMEKDFKKSAQATSVQVAFARQGQTLDL
;
A
#
# COMPACT_ATOMS: atom_id res chain seq x y z
N MET A 1 15.57 -6.45 5.71
CA MET A 1 14.20 -5.95 5.96
C MET A 1 13.22 -6.89 5.32
N LYS A 2 12.01 -7.05 5.91
CA LYS A 2 10.99 -7.96 5.36
C LYS A 2 9.72 -7.20 5.02
N LEU A 3 9.37 -7.17 3.75
CA LEU A 3 8.14 -6.60 3.25
C LEU A 3 7.08 -7.71 3.10
N HIS A 4 5.91 -7.51 3.71
CA HIS A 4 4.83 -8.50 3.71
C HIS A 4 3.54 -7.92 3.10
N PHE A 5 2.88 -8.66 2.21
CA PHE A 5 1.61 -8.30 1.58
C PHE A 5 0.45 -8.94 2.34
N TRP A 6 -0.32 -8.15 3.08
CA TRP A 6 -1.51 -8.61 3.80
C TRP A 6 -2.78 -8.52 2.96
N GLY A 7 -2.77 -7.69 1.92
CA GLY A 7 -3.84 -7.54 0.96
C GLY A 7 -3.34 -6.97 -0.36
N THR A 8 -3.95 -7.39 -1.46
CA THR A 8 -3.54 -7.09 -2.85
C THR A 8 -4.70 -6.67 -3.74
N ARG A 9 -5.94 -6.69 -3.23
CA ARG A 9 -7.14 -6.27 -3.97
C ARG A 9 -7.38 -4.78 -3.86
N GLY A 10 -7.98 -4.22 -4.90
CA GLY A 10 -8.54 -2.87 -4.91
C GLY A 10 -10.02 -2.84 -4.59
N SER A 11 -10.53 -1.68 -4.27
CA SER A 11 -11.94 -1.28 -4.15
C SER A 11 -12.72 -2.00 -3.04
N VAL A 12 -12.76 -3.34 -3.00
CA VAL A 12 -13.54 -4.11 -2.03
C VAL A 12 -12.94 -5.50 -1.81
N PRO A 13 -13.05 -6.08 -0.61
CA PRO A 13 -12.63 -7.46 -0.37
C PRO A 13 -13.37 -8.44 -1.28
N SER A 14 -12.64 -9.38 -1.84
CA SER A 14 -13.15 -10.41 -2.77
C SER A 14 -12.90 -11.80 -2.19
N PRO A 15 -13.78 -12.28 -1.29
CA PRO A 15 -13.70 -13.65 -0.80
C PRO A 15 -13.79 -14.63 -1.97
N ALA A 16 -13.01 -15.69 -1.91
CA ALA A 16 -13.03 -16.71 -2.96
C ALA A 16 -14.40 -17.36 -3.09
N THR A 17 -14.89 -17.43 -4.32
CA THR A 17 -16.10 -18.19 -4.69
C THR A 17 -15.75 -19.23 -5.77
N ALA A 18 -16.71 -20.07 -6.14
CA ALA A 18 -16.52 -21.02 -7.22
C ALA A 18 -16.31 -20.31 -8.57
N GLU A 19 -17.00 -19.18 -8.77
CA GLU A 19 -16.95 -18.39 -10.00
C GLU A 19 -15.75 -17.46 -10.05
N VAL A 20 -15.34 -16.92 -8.90
CA VAL A 20 -14.20 -15.99 -8.77
C VAL A 20 -13.25 -16.51 -7.68
N PRO A 21 -12.41 -17.51 -7.99
CA PRO A 21 -11.37 -17.95 -7.07
C PRO A 21 -10.33 -16.84 -6.87
N THR A 22 -9.94 -16.61 -5.61
CA THR A 22 -8.99 -15.57 -5.21
C THR A 22 -7.93 -16.08 -4.21
N GLN A 23 -7.73 -17.39 -4.13
CA GLN A 23 -6.82 -17.99 -3.15
C GLN A 23 -5.34 -17.76 -3.50
N GLU A 24 -5.00 -17.65 -4.80
CA GLU A 24 -3.61 -17.50 -5.24
C GLU A 24 -3.13 -16.05 -5.06
N PHE A 25 -3.91 -15.07 -5.54
CA PHE A 25 -3.52 -13.67 -5.48
C PHE A 25 -4.03 -12.96 -4.22
N GLY A 26 -5.03 -13.49 -3.56
CA GLY A 26 -5.63 -12.97 -2.35
C GLY A 26 -6.94 -12.21 -2.61
N GLY A 27 -7.74 -12.08 -1.55
CA GLY A 27 -9.03 -11.40 -1.58
C GLY A 27 -9.12 -10.19 -0.66
N ASP A 28 -8.13 -9.96 0.20
CA ASP A 28 -8.11 -8.79 1.09
C ASP A 28 -7.61 -7.53 0.38
N THR A 29 -8.13 -6.37 0.78
CA THR A 29 -7.73 -5.08 0.23
C THR A 29 -6.42 -4.58 0.84
N THR A 30 -5.88 -3.56 0.22
CA THR A 30 -4.51 -3.05 0.36
C THR A 30 -4.05 -2.89 1.81
N CYS A 31 -3.06 -3.68 2.18
CA CYS A 31 -2.31 -3.53 3.42
C CYS A 31 -0.92 -4.17 3.25
N LEU A 32 0.13 -3.40 3.46
CA LEU A 32 1.51 -3.87 3.47
C LEU A 32 2.16 -3.62 4.81
N SER A 33 3.16 -4.42 5.16
CA SER A 33 4.03 -4.08 6.30
C SER A 33 5.49 -4.31 5.97
N LEU A 34 6.35 -3.49 6.56
CA LEU A 34 7.79 -3.61 6.54
C LEU A 34 8.30 -3.81 7.96
N ASP A 35 8.86 -4.98 8.24
CA ASP A 35 9.69 -5.19 9.43
C ASP A 35 11.11 -4.71 9.14
N TRP A 36 11.61 -3.79 9.97
CA TRP A 36 12.93 -3.19 9.83
C TRP A 36 13.55 -2.93 11.21
N GLY A 37 14.87 -2.91 11.27
CA GLY A 37 15.55 -2.78 12.56
C GLY A 37 15.23 -3.92 13.52
N ALA A 38 15.31 -3.67 14.81
CA ALA A 38 15.04 -4.64 15.87
C ALA A 38 13.55 -4.73 16.22
N HIS A 39 12.86 -3.58 16.20
CA HIS A 39 11.47 -3.45 16.66
C HIS A 39 10.58 -2.66 15.70
N GLY A 40 11.17 -2.02 14.70
CA GLY A 40 10.46 -1.16 13.74
C GLY A 40 9.44 -1.94 12.91
N LEU A 41 8.22 -1.44 12.84
CA LEU A 41 7.15 -1.95 12.00
C LEU A 41 6.43 -0.79 11.34
N LEU A 42 6.62 -0.69 10.03
CA LEU A 42 5.91 0.26 9.17
C LEU A 42 4.75 -0.46 8.50
N VAL A 43 3.57 0.13 8.52
CA VAL A 43 2.36 -0.38 7.86
C VAL A 43 1.94 0.65 6.81
N ILE A 44 1.67 0.21 5.60
CA ILE A 44 1.15 1.07 4.53
C ILE A 44 -0.27 0.63 4.24
N ASP A 45 -1.18 1.56 4.47
CA ASP A 45 -2.64 1.42 4.40
C ASP A 45 -3.24 0.37 5.36
N ALA A 46 -4.53 0.51 5.59
CA ALA A 46 -5.31 -0.25 6.57
C ALA A 46 -6.54 -0.91 5.92
N GLY A 47 -6.36 -1.50 4.73
CA GLY A 47 -7.40 -2.28 4.08
C GLY A 47 -7.78 -3.53 4.88
N SER A 48 -8.64 -4.38 4.34
CA SER A 48 -9.17 -5.54 5.08
C SER A 48 -8.07 -6.52 5.52
N GLY A 49 -6.93 -6.57 4.81
CA GLY A 49 -5.76 -7.35 5.19
C GLY A 49 -5.19 -7.00 6.56
N LEU A 50 -5.40 -5.76 7.06
CA LEU A 50 -4.95 -5.32 8.37
C LEU A 50 -5.53 -6.17 9.51
N ARG A 51 -6.72 -6.72 9.35
CA ARG A 51 -7.34 -7.60 10.36
C ARG A 51 -6.44 -8.81 10.65
N GLN A 52 -5.97 -9.49 9.61
CA GLN A 52 -5.09 -10.66 9.77
C GLN A 52 -3.71 -10.27 10.33
N ALA A 53 -3.16 -9.17 9.81
CA ALA A 53 -1.92 -8.59 10.30
C ALA A 53 -2.01 -8.28 11.80
N GLY A 54 -3.07 -7.60 12.24
CA GLY A 54 -3.29 -7.25 13.64
C GLY A 54 -3.35 -8.46 14.57
N LEU A 55 -4.00 -9.55 14.16
CA LEU A 55 -4.02 -10.79 14.93
C LEU A 55 -2.61 -11.41 15.06
N ALA A 56 -1.84 -11.43 13.97
CA ALA A 56 -0.47 -11.94 13.98
C ALA A 56 0.43 -11.10 14.91
N TRP A 57 0.34 -9.78 14.84
CA TRP A 57 1.14 -8.86 15.65
C TRP A 57 0.73 -8.86 17.13
N THR A 58 -0.56 -9.02 17.43
CA THR A 58 -1.03 -9.24 18.81
C THR A 58 -0.42 -10.50 19.40
N LYS A 59 -0.46 -11.60 18.65
CA LYS A 59 0.17 -12.87 19.07
C LYS A 59 1.69 -12.74 19.25
N ALA A 60 2.35 -11.93 18.43
CA ALA A 60 3.78 -11.64 18.54
C ALA A 60 4.13 -10.62 19.64
N GLY A 61 3.13 -10.05 20.33
CA GLY A 61 3.34 -9.06 21.39
C GLY A 61 3.83 -7.71 20.90
N ARG A 62 3.62 -7.37 19.61
CA ARG A 62 4.02 -6.08 19.05
C ARG A 62 3.21 -4.94 19.70
N LYS A 63 3.90 -3.85 20.06
CA LYS A 63 3.29 -2.71 20.75
C LYS A 63 3.51 -1.36 20.10
N SER A 64 4.35 -1.29 19.06
CA SER A 64 4.65 -0.05 18.35
C SER A 64 4.37 -0.22 16.88
N PHE A 65 3.64 0.74 16.31
CA PHE A 65 3.21 0.72 14.90
C PHE A 65 3.33 2.11 14.31
N THR A 66 3.90 2.20 13.10
CA THR A 66 3.90 3.41 12.30
C THR A 66 3.09 3.16 11.04
N PHE A 67 2.03 3.92 10.83
CA PHE A 67 1.19 3.84 9.63
C PHE A 67 1.52 4.97 8.66
N LEU A 68 1.61 4.64 7.37
CA LEU A 68 1.55 5.59 6.27
C LEU A 68 0.26 5.32 5.50
N PHE A 69 -0.62 6.29 5.42
CA PHE A 69 -1.81 6.20 4.57
C PHE A 69 -1.55 6.87 3.23
N THR A 70 -1.90 6.20 2.13
CA THR A 70 -1.79 6.75 0.78
C THR A 70 -2.91 7.75 0.51
N HIS A 71 -4.12 7.44 0.94
CA HIS A 71 -5.33 8.27 0.83
C HIS A 71 -6.47 7.73 1.70
N SER A 72 -7.69 8.27 1.54
CA SER A 72 -8.81 7.98 2.43
C SER A 72 -9.95 7.16 1.81
N HIS A 73 -9.74 6.49 0.66
CA HIS A 73 -10.77 5.60 0.14
C HIS A 73 -10.97 4.41 1.07
N TRP A 74 -12.17 3.87 1.05
CA TRP A 74 -12.63 2.95 2.08
C TRP A 74 -11.85 1.64 2.13
N ASP A 75 -11.46 1.11 0.99
CA ASP A 75 -10.65 -0.10 0.88
C ASP A 75 -9.23 0.02 1.48
N HIS A 76 -8.77 1.24 1.76
CA HIS A 76 -7.53 1.53 2.48
C HIS A 76 -7.73 1.79 3.98
N LEU A 77 -8.98 1.86 4.47
CA LEU A 77 -9.31 2.21 5.86
C LEU A 77 -10.10 1.12 6.58
N GLN A 78 -10.83 0.29 5.86
CA GLN A 78 -11.89 -0.59 6.39
C GLN A 78 -11.41 -1.65 7.37
N GLY A 79 -10.11 -1.97 7.38
CA GLY A 79 -9.52 -2.92 8.32
C GLY A 79 -9.21 -2.31 9.69
N PHE A 80 -9.10 -0.98 9.80
CA PHE A 80 -8.68 -0.32 11.03
C PHE A 80 -9.64 -0.57 12.23
N PRO A 81 -10.97 -0.58 12.07
CA PRO A 81 -11.89 -0.93 13.17
C PRO A 81 -11.66 -2.33 13.76
N PHE A 82 -11.03 -3.21 13.00
CA PHE A 82 -10.72 -4.60 13.38
C PHE A 82 -9.24 -4.81 13.71
N PHE A 83 -8.48 -3.73 13.89
CA PHE A 83 -7.07 -3.77 14.25
C PHE A 83 -6.91 -4.09 15.74
N ALA A 84 -6.81 -5.39 16.06
CA ALA A 84 -6.77 -5.87 17.42
C ALA A 84 -5.78 -5.13 18.35
N PRO A 85 -4.53 -4.77 17.92
CA PRO A 85 -3.61 -4.05 18.79
C PRO A 85 -4.16 -2.71 19.31
N ALA A 86 -5.02 -2.01 18.55
CA ALA A 86 -5.57 -0.71 18.97
C ALA A 86 -6.43 -0.79 20.25
N PHE A 87 -6.92 -1.98 20.61
CA PHE A 87 -7.73 -2.22 21.79
C PHE A 87 -6.90 -2.62 23.03
N HIS A 88 -5.56 -2.65 22.94
CA HIS A 88 -4.68 -3.04 24.04
C HIS A 88 -3.96 -1.84 24.64
N GLU A 89 -3.90 -1.82 25.98
CA GLU A 89 -3.11 -0.85 26.74
C GLU A 89 -1.60 -1.03 26.46
N GLY A 90 -0.87 0.08 26.48
CA GLY A 90 0.57 0.09 26.24
C GLY A 90 0.96 -0.08 24.76
N VAL A 91 -0.02 -0.09 23.86
CA VAL A 91 0.24 0.00 22.41
C VAL A 91 0.35 1.47 22.00
N HIS A 92 1.31 1.75 21.12
CA HIS A 92 1.56 3.07 20.54
C HIS A 92 1.44 3.01 19.02
N ILE A 93 0.69 3.95 18.45
CA ILE A 93 0.39 4.01 17.02
C ILE A 93 0.65 5.44 16.54
N GLU A 94 1.62 5.61 15.64
CA GLU A 94 1.86 6.85 14.91
C GLU A 94 1.23 6.72 13.52
N ILE A 95 0.37 7.66 13.15
CA ILE A 95 -0.33 7.66 11.88
C ILE A 95 0.09 8.88 11.07
N TYR A 96 0.74 8.66 9.94
CA TYR A 96 1.08 9.67 8.97
C TYR A 96 0.08 9.63 7.82
N SER A 97 -0.61 10.72 7.60
CA SER A 97 -1.67 10.85 6.62
C SER A 97 -1.38 11.95 5.60
N PRO A 98 -1.80 11.80 4.34
CA PRO A 98 -1.58 12.83 3.35
C PRO A 98 -2.35 14.11 3.71
N ARG A 99 -1.67 15.22 3.60
CA ARG A 99 -2.31 16.54 3.56
C ARG A 99 -2.74 16.81 2.12
N LEU A 100 -3.94 16.36 1.79
CA LEU A 100 -4.53 16.55 0.47
C LEU A 100 -5.40 17.82 0.47
N PRO A 101 -5.56 18.49 -0.70
CA PRO A 101 -6.52 19.57 -0.84
C PRO A 101 -7.91 19.07 -0.45
N SER A 102 -8.45 19.58 0.64
CA SER A 102 -9.78 19.22 1.13
C SER A 102 -10.54 20.47 1.47
N ALA A 103 -11.83 20.50 1.16
CA ALA A 103 -12.75 21.56 1.57
C ALA A 103 -12.95 21.61 3.10
N HIS A 104 -12.43 20.63 3.82
CA HIS A 104 -12.62 20.48 5.26
C HIS A 104 -11.30 20.66 6.00
N ALA A 105 -11.34 21.38 7.12
CA ALA A 105 -10.19 21.54 8.00
C ALA A 105 -9.84 20.24 8.77
N GLY A 106 -8.55 20.07 9.10
CA GLY A 106 -8.04 18.97 9.91
C GLY A 106 -7.60 17.75 9.12
N ASN A 107 -7.01 16.80 9.83
CA ASN A 107 -6.46 15.58 9.27
C ASN A 107 -7.56 14.69 8.68
N LEU A 108 -7.49 14.42 7.37
CA LEU A 108 -8.54 13.70 6.66
C LEU A 108 -8.63 12.23 7.12
N ILE A 109 -7.50 11.56 7.35
CA ILE A 109 -7.48 10.16 7.80
C ILE A 109 -8.05 10.06 9.21
N GLU A 110 -7.66 10.94 10.14
CA GLU A 110 -8.21 10.97 11.50
C GLU A 110 -9.74 11.07 11.46
N ARG A 111 -10.27 12.02 10.68
CA ARG A 111 -11.72 12.19 10.53
C ARG A 111 -12.40 10.97 9.92
N SER A 112 -11.79 10.37 8.90
CA SER A 112 -12.34 9.19 8.24
C SER A 112 -12.36 7.98 9.15
N LEU A 113 -11.30 7.76 9.93
CA LEU A 113 -11.23 6.69 10.93
C LEU A 113 -12.25 6.90 12.05
N HIS A 114 -12.42 8.13 12.52
CA HIS A 114 -13.46 8.45 13.48
C HIS A 114 -14.88 8.23 12.92
N ALA A 115 -15.12 8.66 11.68
CA ALA A 115 -16.44 8.52 11.05
C ALA A 115 -16.83 7.05 10.85
N GLN A 116 -15.93 6.20 10.35
CA GLN A 116 -16.25 4.78 10.17
C GLN A 116 -16.43 4.01 11.49
N GLN A 117 -15.83 4.50 12.60
CA GLN A 117 -15.96 3.94 13.95
C GLN A 117 -16.95 4.74 14.81
N SER A 118 -18.03 5.21 14.22
CA SER A 118 -19.10 5.92 14.94
C SER A 118 -20.46 5.29 14.65
N GLU A 119 -21.41 5.51 15.57
CA GLU A 119 -22.81 5.14 15.31
C GLU A 119 -23.35 5.88 14.08
N PRO A 120 -24.18 5.24 13.29
CA PRO A 120 -24.74 3.88 13.43
C PRO A 120 -23.87 2.78 12.79
N PHE A 121 -22.67 3.09 12.31
CA PHE A 121 -21.87 2.17 11.48
C PHE A 121 -21.04 1.18 12.31
N PHE A 122 -20.59 1.58 13.51
CA PHE A 122 -19.73 0.75 14.33
C PHE A 122 -20.00 0.95 15.84
N PRO A 123 -20.12 -0.13 16.64
CA PRO A 123 -20.50 -0.02 18.03
C PRO A 123 -19.36 0.40 18.97
N ALA A 124 -18.09 0.19 18.56
CA ALA A 124 -16.92 0.54 19.34
C ALA A 124 -16.20 1.73 18.70
N GLY A 125 -16.55 2.93 19.14
CA GLY A 125 -15.92 4.16 18.63
C GLY A 125 -14.48 4.35 19.10
N PHE A 126 -13.85 5.40 18.64
CA PHE A 126 -12.47 5.76 19.00
C PHE A 126 -12.22 5.84 20.51
N PRO A 127 -13.15 6.34 21.36
CA PRO A 127 -12.95 6.37 22.80
C PRO A 127 -12.78 5.00 23.47
N GLN A 128 -13.16 3.91 22.80
CA GLN A 128 -12.96 2.55 23.29
C GLN A 128 -11.59 1.97 22.95
N LEU A 129 -10.82 2.61 22.07
CA LEU A 129 -9.45 2.22 21.80
C LEU A 129 -8.56 2.50 22.99
N ARG A 130 -7.66 1.57 23.33
CA ARG A 130 -6.76 1.65 24.48
C ARG A 130 -5.33 2.04 24.09
N ALA A 131 -5.00 1.94 22.82
CA ALA A 131 -3.72 2.37 22.29
C ALA A 131 -3.59 3.90 22.35
N LYS A 132 -2.37 4.39 22.57
CA LYS A 132 -2.05 5.80 22.34
C LYS A 132 -1.88 6.01 20.83
N ILE A 133 -2.77 6.77 20.19
CA ILE A 133 -2.77 7.07 18.78
C ILE A 133 -2.40 8.54 18.58
N VAL A 134 -1.43 8.80 17.70
CA VAL A 134 -0.97 10.16 17.36
C VAL A 134 -1.07 10.33 15.85
N PHE A 135 -1.69 11.42 15.40
CA PHE A 135 -1.86 11.73 13.99
C PHE A 135 -0.90 12.82 13.55
N HIS A 136 -0.27 12.61 12.40
CA HIS A 136 0.62 13.54 11.73
C HIS A 136 0.17 13.75 10.29
N GLU A 137 0.49 14.90 9.72
CA GLU A 137 0.28 15.16 8.30
C GLU A 137 1.61 15.09 7.54
N ILE A 138 1.58 14.45 6.37
CA ILE A 138 2.69 14.42 5.42
C ILE A 138 2.26 15.09 4.11
N GLN A 139 3.13 15.94 3.57
CA GLN A 139 2.90 16.63 2.30
C GLN A 139 3.77 16.01 1.19
N PRO A 140 3.38 16.15 -0.08
CA PRO A 140 4.28 15.87 -1.19
C PRO A 140 5.63 16.57 -0.99
N HIS A 141 6.71 15.88 -1.34
CA HIS A 141 8.10 16.32 -1.17
C HIS A 141 8.59 16.46 0.29
N HIS A 142 7.79 16.11 1.27
CA HIS A 142 8.24 15.96 2.65
C HIS A 142 9.13 14.72 2.77
N GLU A 143 10.09 14.84 3.67
CA GLU A 143 10.94 13.75 4.10
C GLU A 143 10.66 13.44 5.57
N LEU A 144 10.43 12.16 5.87
CA LEU A 144 10.28 11.65 7.23
C LEU A 144 11.41 10.66 7.50
N ILE A 145 12.10 10.82 8.63
CA ILE A 145 13.10 9.86 9.10
C ILE A 145 12.54 9.11 10.29
N LEU A 146 12.43 7.80 10.16
CA LEU A 146 12.08 6.89 11.24
C LEU A 146 13.35 6.22 11.76
N GLN A 147 13.49 6.08 13.09
CA GLN A 147 14.68 5.53 13.73
C GLN A 147 14.33 4.33 14.60
N ASP A 148 15.13 3.27 14.53
CA ASP A 148 15.07 2.13 15.45
C ASP A 148 16.50 1.68 15.80
N GLY A 149 17.02 2.19 16.91
CA GLY A 149 18.43 2.01 17.27
C GLY A 149 19.38 2.68 16.27
N THR A 150 20.22 1.90 15.63
CA THR A 150 21.16 2.33 14.57
C THR A 150 20.55 2.29 13.17
N ASP A 151 19.41 1.62 13.02
CA ASP A 151 18.74 1.47 11.75
C ASP A 151 17.78 2.64 11.50
N SER A 152 17.58 2.98 10.23
CA SER A 152 16.71 4.09 9.85
C SER A 152 15.97 3.81 8.55
N LEU A 153 14.76 4.38 8.45
CA LEU A 153 14.03 4.52 7.20
C LEU A 153 13.90 5.99 6.85
N ARG A 154 14.21 6.32 5.61
CA ARG A 154 13.90 7.60 4.99
C ARG A 154 12.68 7.43 4.12
N VAL A 155 11.61 8.16 4.41
CA VAL A 155 10.36 8.12 3.66
C VAL A 155 10.20 9.44 2.90
N GLN A 156 9.98 9.35 1.60
CA GLN A 156 9.66 10.48 0.73
C GLN A 156 8.30 10.24 0.09
N ALA A 157 7.54 11.30 -0.15
CA ALA A 157 6.21 11.23 -0.71
C ALA A 157 6.07 12.09 -1.96
N THR A 158 5.28 11.64 -2.93
CA THR A 158 4.83 12.45 -4.07
C THR A 158 3.35 12.24 -4.34
N ALA A 159 2.69 13.27 -4.86
CA ALA A 159 1.31 13.14 -5.32
C ALA A 159 1.26 12.34 -6.64
N VAL A 160 0.28 11.46 -6.75
CA VAL A 160 0.01 10.67 -7.94
C VAL A 160 -1.41 10.90 -8.47
N SER A 161 -1.68 10.43 -9.69
CA SER A 161 -2.95 10.68 -10.38
C SER A 161 -4.04 9.74 -9.88
N HIS A 162 -4.89 10.27 -8.99
CA HIS A 162 -6.04 9.54 -8.44
C HIS A 162 -7.14 10.51 -8.02
N PRO A 163 -8.44 10.21 -8.26
CA PRO A 163 -9.57 11.02 -7.79
C PRO A 163 -9.55 11.20 -6.27
N GLY A 164 -9.68 12.43 -5.81
CA GLY A 164 -9.57 12.77 -4.38
C GLY A 164 -8.13 12.97 -3.88
N GLY A 165 -7.13 12.61 -4.68
CA GLY A 165 -5.70 12.71 -4.37
C GLY A 165 -5.17 11.46 -3.65
N CYS A 166 -3.93 11.09 -3.98
CA CYS A 166 -3.21 9.97 -3.40
C CYS A 166 -1.72 10.29 -3.33
N LEU A 167 -1.01 9.74 -2.34
CA LEU A 167 0.44 9.79 -2.23
C LEU A 167 1.08 8.45 -2.54
N ALA A 168 2.09 8.46 -3.40
CA ALA A 168 3.06 7.38 -3.46
C ALA A 168 4.20 7.65 -2.46
N TYR A 169 4.77 6.59 -1.92
CA TYR A 169 5.85 6.64 -0.95
C TYR A 169 7.08 5.91 -1.46
N ARG A 170 8.25 6.56 -1.35
CA ARG A 170 9.56 5.92 -1.46
C ARG A 170 10.10 5.69 -0.07
N ILE A 171 10.54 4.48 0.19
CA ILE A 171 11.16 4.07 1.44
C ILE A 171 12.58 3.61 1.13
N ASP A 172 13.56 4.38 1.60
CA ASP A 172 14.97 4.01 1.57
C ASP A 172 15.36 3.55 2.98
N GLY A 173 15.88 2.34 3.10
CA GLY A 173 16.24 1.76 4.37
C GLY A 173 17.71 1.35 4.43
N SER A 174 18.29 1.43 5.62
CA SER A 174 19.59 0.86 5.93
C SER A 174 19.43 -0.08 7.12
N ASN A 175 19.83 -1.32 6.93
CA ASN A 175 19.80 -2.34 7.98
C ASN A 175 21.11 -3.14 7.94
N ASN A 176 21.88 -3.09 9.02
CA ASN A 176 23.20 -3.76 9.11
C ASN A 176 24.15 -3.46 7.94
N GLY A 177 24.15 -2.21 7.46
CA GLY A 177 25.01 -1.76 6.36
C GLY A 177 24.53 -2.17 4.96
N LYS A 178 23.39 -2.81 4.81
CA LYS A 178 22.73 -3.05 3.53
C LYS A 178 21.68 -1.97 3.31
N ASN A 179 21.80 -1.27 2.20
CA ASN A 179 20.81 -0.31 1.76
C ASN A 179 19.84 -1.00 0.82
N CYS A 180 18.56 -0.70 0.93
CA CYS A 180 17.53 -1.09 -0.01
C CYS A 180 16.50 0.02 -0.15
N SER A 181 15.80 0.00 -1.26
CA SER A 181 14.75 0.97 -1.57
C SER A 181 13.53 0.30 -2.17
N PHE A 182 12.36 0.75 -1.79
CA PHE A 182 11.16 0.42 -2.53
C PHE A 182 10.22 1.62 -2.65
N VAL A 183 9.41 1.62 -3.70
CA VAL A 183 8.34 2.60 -3.92
C VAL A 183 7.00 1.87 -3.93
N PHE A 184 6.06 2.40 -3.16
CA PHE A 184 4.68 1.95 -3.14
C PHE A 184 3.78 3.02 -3.77
N ALA A 185 3.11 2.67 -4.87
CA ALA A 185 2.27 3.55 -5.67
C ALA A 185 1.00 2.82 -6.11
N THR A 186 0.13 2.54 -5.14
CA THR A 186 -1.23 2.08 -5.41
C THR A 186 -2.13 3.29 -5.71
N ASP A 187 -3.30 3.02 -6.28
CA ASP A 187 -4.28 4.07 -6.61
C ASP A 187 -3.63 5.21 -7.39
N ASN A 188 -3.10 4.80 -8.53
CA ASN A 188 -2.40 5.67 -9.43
C ASN A 188 -2.68 5.28 -10.88
N GLU A 189 -3.01 6.26 -11.71
CA GLU A 189 -3.08 6.11 -13.15
C GLU A 189 -1.72 6.50 -13.77
N PRO A 190 -0.78 5.54 -13.97
CA PRO A 190 0.57 5.84 -14.41
C PRO A 190 0.59 6.36 -15.85
N THR A 191 1.42 7.35 -16.14
CA THR A 191 1.59 7.86 -17.51
C THR A 191 2.68 7.11 -18.28
N GLY A 192 3.66 6.57 -17.56
CA GLY A 192 4.85 5.95 -18.15
C GLY A 192 5.86 6.95 -18.70
N GLU A 193 5.66 8.25 -18.44
CA GLU A 193 6.55 9.30 -18.90
C GLU A 193 7.72 9.50 -17.93
N PRO A 194 8.97 9.72 -18.43
CA PRO A 194 10.12 9.95 -17.55
C PRO A 194 9.98 11.18 -16.64
N SER A 195 9.15 12.13 -17.05
CA SER A 195 8.84 13.34 -16.27
C SER A 195 7.72 13.16 -15.25
N SER A 196 7.10 11.96 -15.18
CA SER A 196 6.06 11.72 -14.20
C SER A 196 6.59 11.84 -12.76
N PRO A 197 5.79 12.37 -11.82
CA PRO A 197 6.19 12.42 -10.42
C PRO A 197 6.56 11.05 -9.85
N LEU A 198 5.85 10.00 -10.27
CA LEU A 198 6.14 8.63 -9.84
C LEU A 198 7.47 8.13 -10.41
N ALA A 199 7.76 8.33 -11.72
CA ALA A 199 9.03 7.93 -12.30
C ALA A 199 10.22 8.63 -11.62
N GLN A 200 10.06 9.91 -11.27
CA GLN A 200 11.08 10.67 -10.54
C GLN A 200 11.29 10.13 -9.12
N LEU A 201 10.20 9.86 -8.38
CA LEU A 201 10.28 9.27 -7.05
C LEU A 201 10.94 7.89 -7.07
N ALA A 202 10.60 7.06 -8.07
CA ALA A 202 11.04 5.68 -8.20
C ALA A 202 12.41 5.52 -8.87
N GLN A 203 13.15 6.62 -9.13
CA GLN A 203 14.45 6.53 -9.80
C GLN A 203 15.38 5.53 -9.13
N LYS A 204 15.81 4.52 -9.91
CA LYS A 204 16.75 3.47 -9.52
C LYS A 204 16.37 2.74 -8.23
N THR A 205 15.06 2.61 -7.96
CA THR A 205 14.59 1.83 -6.81
C THR A 205 14.83 0.34 -7.03
N ASP A 206 15.08 -0.40 -5.95
CA ASP A 206 15.22 -1.85 -6.03
C ASP A 206 13.88 -2.53 -6.33
N LEU A 207 12.77 -1.95 -5.86
CA LEU A 207 11.43 -2.46 -6.06
C LEU A 207 10.42 -1.32 -6.25
N LEU A 208 9.70 -1.33 -7.37
CA LEU A 208 8.48 -0.55 -7.56
C LEU A 208 7.26 -1.46 -7.37
N ILE A 209 6.32 -1.07 -6.53
CA ILE A 209 5.02 -1.71 -6.35
C ILE A 209 3.98 -0.74 -6.91
N CYS A 210 3.26 -1.15 -7.95
CA CYS A 210 2.42 -0.26 -8.75
C CYS A 210 1.03 -0.83 -8.98
N ASP A 211 0.05 0.07 -9.14
CA ASP A 211 -1.35 -0.24 -9.42
C ASP A 211 -1.54 -0.77 -10.84
N GLY A 212 -2.03 -1.98 -10.97
CA GLY A 212 -2.38 -2.58 -12.26
C GLY A 212 -3.76 -3.21 -12.21
N GLN A 213 -4.75 -2.45 -11.77
CA GLN A 213 -6.10 -2.92 -11.52
C GLN A 213 -6.77 -3.50 -12.76
N TYR A 214 -6.57 -2.87 -13.93
CA TYR A 214 -7.31 -3.20 -15.14
C TYR A 214 -6.50 -4.00 -16.15
N THR A 215 -7.22 -4.78 -16.98
CA THR A 215 -6.65 -5.31 -18.23
C THR A 215 -6.49 -4.20 -19.27
N GLU A 216 -5.71 -4.47 -20.32
CA GLU A 216 -5.54 -3.52 -21.44
C GLU A 216 -6.85 -3.29 -22.21
N GLU A 217 -7.78 -4.27 -22.19
CA GLU A 217 -9.10 -4.19 -22.83
C GLU A 217 -10.08 -3.37 -22.02
N GLU A 218 -10.00 -3.41 -20.68
CA GLU A 218 -10.89 -2.67 -19.77
C GLU A 218 -10.50 -1.19 -19.67
N TYR A 219 -9.19 -0.90 -19.66
CA TYR A 219 -8.64 0.41 -19.36
C TYR A 219 -9.19 1.55 -20.23
N PRO A 220 -9.42 1.40 -21.57
CA PRO A 220 -9.96 2.50 -22.36
C PRO A 220 -11.28 3.08 -21.83
N ASN A 221 -12.10 2.26 -21.18
CA ASN A 221 -13.39 2.66 -20.59
C ASN A 221 -13.26 3.09 -19.12
N ARG A 222 -12.06 3.03 -18.56
CA ARG A 222 -11.76 3.31 -17.15
C ARG A 222 -10.75 4.45 -16.96
N ARG A 223 -10.35 5.10 -18.04
CA ARG A 223 -9.44 6.27 -17.98
C ARG A 223 -10.01 7.36 -17.08
N GLY A 224 -9.14 7.94 -16.24
CA GLY A 224 -9.52 8.95 -15.27
C GLY A 224 -10.13 8.39 -13.97
N TRP A 225 -10.19 7.06 -13.83
CA TRP A 225 -10.64 6.42 -12.59
C TRP A 225 -9.50 6.31 -11.56
N GLY A 226 -8.26 6.63 -11.97
CA GLY A 226 -7.13 6.68 -11.06
C GLY A 226 -6.40 5.36 -10.88
N HIS A 227 -6.55 4.42 -11.84
CA HIS A 227 -5.90 3.11 -11.82
C HIS A 227 -5.29 2.79 -13.19
N GLY A 228 -4.28 1.91 -13.16
CA GLY A 228 -3.52 1.55 -14.35
C GLY A 228 -3.71 0.12 -14.82
N THR A 229 -2.80 -0.25 -15.74
CA THR A 229 -2.64 -1.61 -16.24
C THR A 229 -1.22 -2.09 -15.98
N PRO A 230 -0.94 -3.40 -16.02
CA PRO A 230 0.43 -3.90 -15.92
C PRO A 230 1.40 -3.27 -16.93
N GLN A 231 0.93 -2.95 -18.15
CA GLN A 231 1.78 -2.33 -19.18
C GLN A 231 2.10 -0.86 -18.85
N LEU A 232 1.16 -0.12 -18.26
CA LEU A 232 1.41 1.23 -17.76
C LEU A 232 2.44 1.21 -16.63
N CYS A 233 2.31 0.28 -15.67
CA CYS A 233 3.29 0.07 -14.62
C CYS A 233 4.68 -0.27 -15.17
N LEU A 234 4.77 -1.10 -16.23
CA LEU A 234 6.06 -1.45 -16.84
C LEU A 234 6.74 -0.23 -17.47
N ARG A 235 5.98 0.61 -18.18
CA ARG A 235 6.51 1.86 -18.73
C ARG A 235 7.05 2.77 -17.62
N GLU A 236 6.33 2.88 -16.53
CA GLU A 236 6.76 3.66 -15.36
C GLU A 236 8.07 3.11 -14.77
N ALA A 237 8.14 1.78 -14.58
CA ALA A 237 9.34 1.12 -14.07
C ALA A 237 10.56 1.30 -14.98
N ILE A 238 10.38 1.24 -16.32
CA ILE A 238 11.44 1.49 -17.31
C ILE A 238 11.91 2.95 -17.20
N SER A 239 10.98 3.91 -17.17
CA SER A 239 11.28 5.34 -17.05
C SER A 239 12.01 5.67 -15.74
N ALA A 240 11.65 4.99 -14.66
CA ALA A 240 12.31 5.08 -13.36
C ALA A 240 13.64 4.32 -13.29
N GLN A 241 13.99 3.48 -14.26
CA GLN A 241 15.12 2.55 -14.15
C GLN A 241 15.02 1.65 -12.90
N ALA A 242 13.82 1.26 -12.52
CA ALA A 242 13.58 0.37 -11.39
C ALA A 242 14.10 -1.05 -11.69
N HIS A 243 14.67 -1.74 -10.70
CA HIS A 243 15.20 -3.08 -10.90
C HIS A 243 14.10 -4.14 -10.95
N ARG A 244 13.09 -4.03 -10.09
CA ARG A 244 11.97 -4.96 -9.99
C ARG A 244 10.65 -4.20 -9.98
N LEU A 245 9.62 -4.81 -10.55
CA LEU A 245 8.24 -4.30 -10.52
C LEU A 245 7.30 -5.40 -10.00
N LEU A 246 6.52 -5.08 -8.98
CA LEU A 246 5.36 -5.85 -8.58
C LEU A 246 4.08 -5.09 -8.90
N VAL A 247 3.16 -5.76 -9.58
CA VAL A 247 1.81 -5.24 -9.82
C VAL A 247 0.90 -5.70 -8.69
N THR A 248 0.05 -4.81 -8.21
CA THR A 248 -0.93 -5.06 -7.12
C THR A 248 -2.22 -4.31 -7.39
N HIS A 249 -3.13 -4.28 -6.42
CA HIS A 249 -4.41 -3.57 -6.48
C HIS A 249 -5.36 -4.12 -7.55
N PHE A 250 -5.50 -5.45 -7.58
CA PHE A 250 -6.27 -6.15 -8.61
C PHE A 250 -7.76 -5.87 -8.49
N ASP A 251 -8.45 -5.76 -9.64
CA ASP A 251 -9.90 -5.59 -9.69
C ASP A 251 -10.61 -6.73 -8.93
N PRO A 252 -11.62 -6.43 -8.10
CA PRO A 252 -12.33 -7.44 -7.31
C PRO A 252 -12.99 -8.54 -8.15
N THR A 253 -13.27 -8.30 -9.43
CA THR A 253 -13.87 -9.29 -10.32
C THR A 253 -12.85 -10.19 -11.02
N HIS A 254 -11.55 -9.90 -10.91
CA HIS A 254 -10.50 -10.68 -11.55
C HIS A 254 -10.22 -11.97 -10.77
N SER A 255 -10.54 -13.12 -11.37
CA SER A 255 -10.21 -14.44 -10.81
C SER A 255 -8.72 -14.75 -10.86
N ASP A 256 -8.28 -15.70 -10.05
CA ASP A 256 -6.90 -16.23 -10.10
C ASP A 256 -6.52 -16.72 -11.51
N THR A 257 -7.45 -17.33 -12.23
CA THR A 257 -7.24 -17.77 -13.63
C THR A 257 -6.92 -16.60 -14.55
N LEU A 258 -7.68 -15.48 -14.44
CA LEU A 258 -7.44 -14.29 -15.24
C LEU A 258 -6.11 -13.66 -14.86
N LEU A 259 -5.84 -13.46 -13.56
CA LEU A 259 -4.60 -12.85 -13.09
C LEU A 259 -3.36 -13.68 -13.46
N THR A 260 -3.44 -15.01 -13.41
CA THR A 260 -2.37 -15.90 -13.86
C THR A 260 -2.08 -15.72 -15.36
N LYS A 261 -3.14 -15.61 -16.18
CA LYS A 261 -2.99 -15.31 -17.62
C LYS A 261 -2.36 -13.94 -17.83
N MET A 262 -2.87 -12.91 -17.15
CA MET A 262 -2.33 -11.54 -17.23
C MET A 262 -0.84 -11.51 -16.83
N GLU A 263 -0.46 -12.15 -15.72
CA GLU A 263 0.94 -12.20 -15.28
C GLU A 263 1.83 -12.89 -16.30
N LYS A 264 1.37 -14.01 -16.89
CA LYS A 264 2.11 -14.74 -17.93
C LYS A 264 2.36 -13.88 -19.16
N ASP A 265 1.34 -13.18 -19.63
CA ASP A 265 1.43 -12.33 -20.81
C ASP A 265 2.28 -11.07 -20.51
N PHE A 266 2.16 -10.54 -19.31
CA PHE A 266 2.98 -9.44 -18.79
C PHE A 266 4.46 -9.80 -18.72
N LYS A 267 4.82 -10.98 -18.20
CA LYS A 267 6.20 -11.49 -18.17
C LYS A 267 6.81 -11.61 -19.58
N LYS A 268 6.01 -11.98 -20.58
CA LYS A 268 6.48 -12.03 -21.97
C LYS A 268 6.79 -10.64 -22.51
N SER A 269 5.91 -9.65 -22.26
CA SER A 269 6.14 -8.28 -22.74
C SER A 269 7.35 -7.62 -22.06
N ALA A 270 7.68 -8.01 -20.85
CA ALA A 270 8.83 -7.49 -20.13
C ALA A 270 10.18 -8.13 -20.53
N GLN A 271 10.21 -9.24 -21.30
CA GLN A 271 11.43 -9.97 -21.64
C GLN A 271 12.51 -9.13 -22.35
N ALA A 272 12.10 -8.11 -23.10
CA ALA A 272 13.01 -7.20 -23.79
C ALA A 272 13.53 -6.05 -22.90
N THR A 273 13.16 -6.03 -21.62
CA THR A 273 13.54 -5.00 -20.66
C THR A 273 14.50 -5.55 -19.60
N SER A 274 15.15 -4.67 -18.86
CA SER A 274 15.96 -5.05 -17.70
C SER A 274 15.15 -5.20 -16.41
N VAL A 275 13.84 -4.91 -16.45
CA VAL A 275 12.97 -4.92 -15.26
C VAL A 275 12.47 -6.33 -14.98
N GLN A 276 12.71 -6.83 -13.77
CA GLN A 276 12.12 -8.09 -13.33
C GLN A 276 10.67 -7.84 -12.88
N VAL A 277 9.71 -8.56 -13.47
CA VAL A 277 8.28 -8.30 -13.22
C VAL A 277 7.56 -9.51 -12.61
N ALA A 278 6.63 -9.24 -11.69
CA ALA A 278 5.69 -10.23 -11.18
C ALA A 278 4.41 -9.54 -10.65
N PHE A 279 3.40 -10.33 -10.34
CA PHE A 279 2.22 -9.90 -9.60
C PHE A 279 2.40 -10.20 -8.12
N ALA A 280 1.96 -9.28 -7.26
CA ALA A 280 1.96 -9.47 -5.82
C ALA A 280 0.93 -10.55 -5.41
N ARG A 281 1.21 -11.23 -4.31
CA ARG A 281 0.30 -12.23 -3.72
C ARG A 281 0.09 -11.92 -2.26
N GLN A 282 -1.13 -12.02 -1.81
CA GLN A 282 -1.44 -11.96 -0.39
C GLN A 282 -0.70 -13.07 0.36
N GLY A 283 -0.12 -12.77 1.51
CA GLY A 283 0.72 -13.68 2.27
C GLY A 283 2.18 -13.75 1.80
N GLN A 284 2.53 -13.14 0.67
CA GLN A 284 3.91 -13.07 0.19
C GLN A 284 4.77 -12.23 1.11
N THR A 285 5.99 -12.72 1.36
CA THR A 285 7.05 -11.98 2.06
C THR A 285 8.26 -11.85 1.15
N LEU A 286 8.84 -10.67 1.11
CA LEU A 286 10.06 -10.37 0.35
C LEU A 286 11.15 -9.92 1.32
N ASP A 287 12.34 -10.46 1.17
CA ASP A 287 13.55 -9.92 1.75
C ASP A 287 14.09 -8.79 0.83
N LEU A 288 14.24 -7.59 1.40
CA LEU A 288 14.76 -6.42 0.73
C LEU A 288 16.21 -6.17 1.11
#